data_fd8f87088c9f641dfe2ff3781d189783
#
_entry.id   fd8f87088c9f641dfe2ff3781d189783
#
_cell.length_a   1.000
_cell.length_b   1.000
_cell.length_c   1.000
_cell.angle_alpha   90.00
_cell.angle_beta   90.00
_cell.angle_gamma   90.00
#
_symmetry.space_group_name_H-M   'P 1'
#
loop_
_entity.id
_entity.type
_entity.pdbx_description
1 polymer ?
#
loop_
_entity_poly.entity_id
_entity_poly.type
_entity_poly.pdbx_seq_one_letter_code
_entity_poly.pdbx_strand_id
1 'polypeptide(L)'
;MSEKEFTPSFGAIESPVDVRDFKLSSAACAAVFPESFELTMCGIKNQGAVGSCVAHSLAETIEYHDLTQNKTGNRMSTGFIYGNRRTSAHKGAGMVVRDALKAITVYGDCYWTDMPANVEVPSAIEKFEGIYDSVKDLAYPNRISEYFRVSSISQIKAALMNHGPVVFVITWYSDIKVDSNGVMSSKREKNTASGAHCMVIYGWDSRGWKIQNSWGIGWGKKGTAILPYDFPINEAWGIVDNIVGNDQDLKKPFNTAIGQVIAKVINCIINLFKKK
;
A
#
# COMPACT_ATOMS: atom_id res chain seq x y z
N MET A 1 -8.03 -27.42 21.87
CA MET A 1 -7.08 -26.39 21.40
C MET A 1 -7.70 -25.06 21.78
N SER A 2 -7.12 -24.30 22.72
CA SER A 2 -7.63 -22.97 23.08
C SER A 2 -7.50 -22.09 21.85
N GLU A 3 -8.62 -21.49 21.41
CA GLU A 3 -8.57 -20.41 20.43
C GLU A 3 -7.63 -19.33 21.00
N LYS A 4 -6.50 -19.13 20.33
CA LYS A 4 -5.65 -17.99 20.65
C LYS A 4 -6.48 -16.73 20.42
N GLU A 5 -6.76 -16.01 21.49
CA GLU A 5 -7.46 -14.74 21.44
C GLU A 5 -6.77 -13.84 20.43
N PHE A 6 -7.51 -13.42 19.41
CA PHE A 6 -6.99 -12.56 18.35
C PHE A 6 -6.67 -11.19 18.94
N THR A 7 -5.41 -10.81 18.96
CA THR A 7 -4.98 -9.47 19.37
C THR A 7 -4.66 -8.64 18.13
N PRO A 8 -5.46 -7.60 17.82
CA PRO A 8 -5.19 -6.70 16.70
C PRO A 8 -3.82 -6.06 16.84
N SER A 9 -3.07 -5.98 15.74
CA SER A 9 -1.81 -5.25 15.68
C SER A 9 -1.94 -4.03 14.77
N PHE A 10 -1.44 -2.90 15.23
CA PHE A 10 -1.50 -1.60 14.57
C PHE A 10 -0.10 -1.14 14.19
N GLY A 11 0.05 -0.43 13.07
CA GLY A 11 1.36 -0.04 12.60
C GLY A 11 1.34 1.06 11.55
N ALA A 12 0.17 1.65 11.29
CA ALA A 12 0.09 2.81 10.43
C ALA A 12 0.48 4.07 11.21
N ILE A 13 1.32 4.90 10.61
CA ILE A 13 1.69 6.22 11.10
C ILE A 13 1.22 7.20 10.04
N GLU A 14 0.38 8.15 10.45
CA GLU A 14 -0.18 9.13 9.52
C GLU A 14 0.94 9.94 8.86
N SER A 15 0.80 10.13 7.56
CA SER A 15 1.74 10.94 6.79
C SER A 15 1.56 12.41 7.14
N PRO A 16 2.64 13.15 7.46
CA PRO A 16 2.54 14.60 7.64
C PRO A 16 1.91 15.25 6.40
N VAL A 17 1.11 16.30 6.60
CA VAL A 17 0.53 17.05 5.49
C VAL A 17 1.65 17.65 4.64
N ASP A 18 1.64 17.37 3.34
CA ASP A 18 2.59 17.93 2.39
C ASP A 18 1.80 18.54 1.21
N VAL A 19 2.02 19.83 0.97
CA VAL A 19 1.35 20.56 -0.13
C VAL A 19 1.76 20.04 -1.51
N ARG A 20 2.86 19.29 -1.59
CA ARG A 20 3.38 18.67 -2.82
C ARG A 20 2.71 17.34 -3.13
N ASP A 21 1.89 16.78 -2.22
CA ASP A 21 1.15 15.56 -2.51
C ASP A 21 0.30 15.76 -3.75
N PHE A 22 0.51 14.92 -4.74
CA PHE A 22 -0.35 14.88 -5.92
C PHE A 22 -1.79 14.63 -5.48
N LYS A 23 -2.70 15.44 -6.02
CA LYS A 23 -4.14 15.29 -5.79
C LYS A 23 -4.81 14.93 -7.10
N LEU A 24 -5.72 13.98 -7.05
CA LEU A 24 -6.52 13.67 -8.22
C LEU A 24 -7.28 14.92 -8.69
N SER A 25 -7.22 15.22 -9.99
CA SER A 25 -7.85 16.42 -10.53
C SER A 25 -9.37 16.38 -10.33
N SER A 26 -9.98 17.54 -10.11
CA SER A 26 -11.44 17.65 -9.99
C SER A 26 -12.18 17.20 -11.25
N ALA A 27 -11.56 17.25 -12.42
CA ALA A 27 -12.13 16.75 -13.67
C ALA A 27 -12.32 15.22 -13.66
N ALA A 28 -11.41 14.47 -13.02
CA ALA A 28 -11.57 13.03 -12.84
C ALA A 28 -12.71 12.66 -11.89
N CYS A 29 -13.19 13.61 -11.08
CA CYS A 29 -14.24 13.42 -10.09
C CYS A 29 -15.65 13.76 -10.63
N ALA A 30 -15.76 14.26 -11.86
CA ALA A 30 -17.04 14.63 -12.49
C ALA A 30 -17.78 13.43 -13.12
N ALA A 31 -17.28 12.22 -12.97
CA ALA A 31 -17.87 11.02 -13.52
C ALA A 31 -19.16 10.63 -12.80
N VAL A 32 -20.11 10.09 -13.55
CA VAL A 32 -21.27 9.39 -12.97
C VAL A 32 -20.79 8.02 -12.52
N PHE A 33 -20.89 7.77 -11.21
CA PHE A 33 -20.48 6.50 -10.61
C PHE A 33 -21.66 5.51 -10.59
N PRO A 34 -21.41 4.19 -10.82
CA PRO A 34 -22.44 3.17 -10.63
C PRO A 34 -22.83 3.09 -9.14
N GLU A 35 -24.02 2.52 -8.87
CA GLU A 35 -24.51 2.32 -7.50
C GLU A 35 -23.58 1.43 -6.68
N SER A 36 -22.96 0.44 -7.32
CA SER A 36 -21.97 -0.45 -6.71
C SER A 36 -20.82 -0.73 -7.66
N PHE A 37 -19.66 -1.03 -7.10
CA PHE A 37 -18.44 -1.38 -7.83
C PHE A 37 -17.58 -2.31 -6.98
N GLU A 38 -16.85 -3.22 -7.61
CA GLU A 38 -15.96 -4.13 -6.91
C GLU A 38 -14.83 -4.60 -7.81
N LEU A 39 -13.61 -4.58 -7.29
CA LEU A 39 -12.42 -5.14 -7.91
C LEU A 39 -12.23 -6.59 -7.44
N THR A 40 -11.69 -7.43 -8.32
CA THR A 40 -11.27 -8.79 -7.94
C THR A 40 -9.90 -8.71 -7.27
N MET A 41 -9.88 -8.91 -5.96
CA MET A 41 -8.65 -8.88 -5.16
C MET A 41 -7.98 -10.26 -5.11
N CYS A 42 -6.69 -10.27 -4.82
CA CYS A 42 -5.93 -11.48 -4.46
C CYS A 42 -6.31 -11.96 -3.05
N GLY A 43 -5.67 -13.03 -2.59
CA GLY A 43 -6.00 -13.67 -1.30
C GLY A 43 -5.80 -12.78 -0.07
N ILE A 44 -6.53 -13.10 0.99
CA ILE A 44 -6.46 -12.40 2.28
C ILE A 44 -5.13 -12.70 2.97
N LYS A 45 -4.50 -11.65 3.49
CA LYS A 45 -3.24 -11.73 4.25
C LYS A 45 -3.49 -11.76 5.77
N ASN A 46 -2.45 -12.18 6.50
CA ASN A 46 -2.46 -12.13 7.95
C ASN A 46 -1.12 -11.56 8.45
N GLN A 47 -1.18 -10.39 9.09
CA GLN A 47 0.01 -9.73 9.65
C GLN A 47 0.40 -10.25 11.04
N GLY A 48 -0.42 -11.11 11.64
CA GLY A 48 -0.18 -11.59 13.00
C GLY A 48 -0.05 -10.45 14.01
N ALA A 49 0.90 -10.56 14.92
CA ALA A 49 1.17 -9.57 15.97
C ALA A 49 2.14 -8.46 15.55
N VAL A 50 2.43 -8.32 14.25
CA VAL A 50 3.40 -7.31 13.76
C VAL A 50 2.67 -6.07 13.28
N GLY A 51 3.18 -4.88 13.60
CA GLY A 51 2.67 -3.58 13.15
C GLY A 51 2.95 -3.30 11.66
N SER A 52 2.68 -4.25 10.77
CA SER A 52 3.01 -4.22 9.35
C SER A 52 1.81 -4.02 8.41
N CYS A 53 0.70 -3.47 8.94
CA CYS A 53 -0.52 -3.27 8.15
C CYS A 53 -0.29 -2.47 6.85
N VAL A 54 0.55 -1.45 6.88
CA VAL A 54 0.90 -0.66 5.69
C VAL A 54 1.57 -1.53 4.63
N ALA A 55 2.56 -2.35 5.02
CA ALA A 55 3.23 -3.25 4.09
C ALA A 55 2.27 -4.30 3.49
N HIS A 56 1.31 -4.81 4.30
CA HIS A 56 0.30 -5.74 3.83
C HIS A 56 -0.64 -5.10 2.82
N SER A 57 -1.16 -3.90 3.11
CA SER A 57 -2.04 -3.17 2.20
C SER A 57 -1.36 -2.80 0.88
N LEU A 58 -0.08 -2.41 0.93
CA LEU A 58 0.68 -2.12 -0.28
C LEU A 58 0.95 -3.38 -1.10
N ALA A 59 1.35 -4.49 -0.46
CA ALA A 59 1.54 -5.75 -1.16
C ALA A 59 0.24 -6.25 -1.82
N GLU A 60 -0.92 -6.14 -1.14
CA GLU A 60 -2.24 -6.47 -1.72
C GLU A 60 -2.56 -5.62 -2.95
N THR A 61 -2.20 -4.34 -2.91
CA THR A 61 -2.42 -3.43 -4.05
C THR A 61 -1.51 -3.77 -5.23
N ILE A 62 -0.23 -4.06 -4.98
CA ILE A 62 0.71 -4.48 -6.04
C ILE A 62 0.29 -5.84 -6.63
N GLU A 63 -0.16 -6.79 -5.81
CA GLU A 63 -0.71 -8.07 -6.28
C GLU A 63 -1.92 -7.90 -7.20
N TYR A 64 -2.81 -6.94 -6.90
CA TYR A 64 -3.92 -6.60 -7.78
C TYR A 64 -3.42 -6.10 -9.14
N HIS A 65 -2.41 -5.24 -9.16
CA HIS A 65 -1.83 -4.75 -10.41
C HIS A 65 -1.14 -5.87 -11.19
N ASP A 66 -0.38 -6.73 -10.53
CA ASP A 66 0.22 -7.92 -11.16
C ASP A 66 -0.85 -8.85 -11.75
N LEU A 67 -1.96 -9.09 -11.02
CA LEU A 67 -3.08 -9.88 -11.51
C LEU A 67 -3.73 -9.27 -12.77
N THR A 68 -3.91 -7.96 -12.79
CA THR A 68 -4.60 -7.29 -13.90
C THR A 68 -3.71 -7.10 -15.13
N GLN A 69 -2.43 -6.90 -14.95
CA GLN A 69 -1.46 -6.65 -16.03
C GLN A 69 -0.84 -7.95 -16.55
N ASN A 70 -0.32 -8.78 -15.66
CA ASN A 70 0.44 -9.99 -15.99
C ASN A 70 -0.41 -11.27 -15.88
N LYS A 71 -1.63 -11.18 -15.30
CA LYS A 71 -2.55 -12.30 -15.05
C LYS A 71 -1.97 -13.40 -14.15
N THR A 72 -0.99 -13.06 -13.33
CA THR A 72 -0.34 -14.03 -12.43
C THR A 72 -0.86 -13.90 -11.00
N GLY A 73 -1.06 -12.68 -10.48
CA GLY A 73 -1.48 -12.43 -9.11
C GLY A 73 -0.55 -13.08 -8.09
N ASN A 74 0.75 -13.09 -8.39
CA ASN A 74 1.75 -13.68 -7.52
C ASN A 74 1.79 -12.93 -6.17
N ARG A 75 1.97 -13.70 -5.09
CA ARG A 75 2.07 -13.14 -3.75
C ARG A 75 3.32 -12.26 -3.64
N MET A 76 3.13 -11.00 -3.21
CA MET A 76 4.19 -10.03 -2.96
C MET A 76 4.76 -10.15 -1.54
N SER A 77 6.00 -9.72 -1.35
CA SER A 77 6.74 -9.85 -0.09
C SER A 77 6.44 -8.70 0.86
N THR A 78 5.49 -8.88 1.77
CA THR A 78 5.25 -7.90 2.85
C THR A 78 6.49 -7.65 3.70
N GLY A 79 7.38 -8.62 3.79
CA GLY A 79 8.64 -8.49 4.51
C GLY A 79 9.63 -7.57 3.83
N PHE A 80 9.72 -7.59 2.50
CA PHE A 80 10.55 -6.65 1.76
C PHE A 80 10.07 -5.21 1.96
N ILE A 81 8.77 -4.96 1.78
CA ILE A 81 8.20 -3.62 2.01
C ILE A 81 8.46 -3.17 3.46
N TYR A 82 8.14 -4.01 4.45
CA TYR A 82 8.29 -3.66 5.87
C TYR A 82 9.76 -3.50 6.27
N GLY A 83 10.66 -4.30 5.74
CA GLY A 83 12.10 -4.21 5.95
C GLY A 83 12.68 -2.87 5.50
N ASN A 84 12.13 -2.31 4.43
CA ASN A 84 12.54 -1.00 3.89
C ASN A 84 12.01 0.20 4.66
N ARG A 85 11.22 0.04 5.73
CA ARG A 85 10.71 1.15 6.56
C ARG A 85 11.79 2.05 7.13
N ARG A 86 12.99 1.52 7.33
CA ARG A 86 14.13 2.27 7.86
C ARG A 86 14.76 3.25 6.87
N THR A 87 14.37 3.20 5.61
CA THR A 87 14.73 4.24 4.64
C THR A 87 13.98 5.55 4.89
N SER A 88 12.92 5.51 5.70
CA SER A 88 12.14 6.67 6.12
C SER A 88 12.75 7.39 7.34
N ALA A 89 12.20 8.55 7.67
CA ALA A 89 12.54 9.29 8.88
C ALA A 89 12.08 8.56 10.17
N HIS A 90 11.02 7.75 10.08
CA HIS A 90 10.50 6.98 11.20
C HIS A 90 11.36 5.75 11.48
N LYS A 91 11.85 5.61 12.70
CA LYS A 91 12.77 4.52 13.11
C LYS A 91 12.13 3.48 14.03
N GLY A 92 10.86 3.65 14.39
CA GLY A 92 10.13 2.74 15.29
C GLY A 92 9.45 1.58 14.56
N ALA A 93 8.58 0.88 15.28
CA ALA A 93 7.64 -0.06 14.71
C ALA A 93 6.58 0.67 13.90
N GLY A 94 6.03 -0.01 12.89
CA GLY A 94 5.08 0.60 11.96
C GLY A 94 5.73 1.33 10.77
N MET A 95 4.91 1.96 9.95
CA MET A 95 5.35 2.66 8.74
C MET A 95 4.52 3.92 8.51
N VAL A 96 5.18 4.99 8.05
CA VAL A 96 4.52 6.15 7.45
C VAL A 96 4.10 5.78 6.02
N VAL A 97 2.80 5.92 5.70
CA VAL A 97 2.27 5.43 4.42
C VAL A 97 2.95 6.09 3.22
N ARG A 98 3.11 7.42 3.23
CA ARG A 98 3.81 8.13 2.15
C ARG A 98 5.25 7.66 1.95
N ASP A 99 5.98 7.41 3.04
CA ASP A 99 7.36 6.97 2.95
C ASP A 99 7.45 5.55 2.37
N ALA A 100 6.49 4.69 2.72
CA ALA A 100 6.36 3.37 2.12
C ALA A 100 6.03 3.45 0.62
N LEU A 101 5.11 4.34 0.22
CA LEU A 101 4.81 4.61 -1.19
C LEU A 101 6.03 5.10 -1.97
N LYS A 102 6.81 6.03 -1.40
CA LYS A 102 8.09 6.45 -1.97
C LYS A 102 9.06 5.28 -2.14
N ALA A 103 9.17 4.42 -1.12
CA ALA A 103 10.07 3.28 -1.17
C ALA A 103 9.72 2.33 -2.32
N ILE A 104 8.43 1.98 -2.48
CA ILE A 104 8.01 1.08 -3.56
C ILE A 104 8.05 1.74 -4.96
N THR A 105 8.00 3.07 -5.06
CA THR A 105 8.26 3.79 -6.31
C THR A 105 9.74 3.66 -6.74
N VAL A 106 10.65 3.63 -5.77
CA VAL A 106 12.10 3.56 -6.03
C VAL A 106 12.59 2.12 -6.16
N TYR A 107 12.17 1.25 -5.25
CA TYR A 107 12.72 -0.10 -5.08
C TYR A 107 11.79 -1.19 -5.59
N GLY A 108 10.48 -0.93 -5.68
CA GLY A 108 9.48 -1.94 -5.99
C GLY A 108 9.20 -2.88 -4.83
N ASP A 109 8.72 -4.07 -5.18
CA ASP A 109 8.53 -5.20 -4.26
C ASP A 109 8.89 -6.51 -4.96
N CYS A 110 9.47 -7.46 -4.25
CA CYS A 110 9.76 -8.76 -4.80
C CYS A 110 8.62 -9.75 -4.52
N TYR A 111 8.61 -10.86 -5.25
CA TYR A 111 7.67 -11.93 -4.94
C TYR A 111 8.00 -12.57 -3.59
N TRP A 112 6.96 -13.07 -2.93
CA TRP A 112 7.13 -13.78 -1.65
C TRP A 112 8.05 -15.00 -1.75
N THR A 113 8.10 -15.65 -2.92
CA THR A 113 9.01 -16.77 -3.19
C THR A 113 10.49 -16.38 -3.16
N ASP A 114 10.80 -15.14 -3.52
CA ASP A 114 12.17 -14.63 -3.54
C ASP A 114 12.63 -14.19 -2.15
N MET A 115 11.69 -13.68 -1.38
CA MET A 115 11.91 -13.27 0.01
C MET A 115 10.71 -13.68 0.87
N PRO A 116 10.62 -14.96 1.26
CA PRO A 116 9.56 -15.43 2.16
C PRO A 116 9.81 -14.88 3.55
N ALA A 117 9.33 -13.66 3.78
CA ALA A 117 9.40 -13.07 5.10
C ALA A 117 8.25 -13.60 5.93
N ASN A 118 8.58 -14.26 7.02
CA ASN A 118 7.60 -14.62 8.01
C ASN A 118 7.27 -13.37 8.85
N VAL A 119 6.38 -12.51 8.31
CA VAL A 119 5.87 -11.32 8.98
C VAL A 119 5.12 -11.64 10.28
N GLU A 120 4.75 -12.90 10.48
CA GLU A 120 4.08 -13.37 11.69
C GLU A 120 5.06 -13.54 12.87
N VAL A 121 6.36 -13.49 12.60
CA VAL A 121 7.40 -13.55 13.64
C VAL A 121 8.06 -12.18 13.78
N PRO A 122 7.66 -11.35 14.78
CA PRO A 122 8.17 -9.99 14.95
C PRO A 122 9.70 -9.91 14.93
N SER A 123 10.38 -10.85 15.56
CA SER A 123 11.83 -10.89 15.62
C SER A 123 12.52 -11.13 14.28
N ALA A 124 11.85 -11.75 13.32
CA ALA A 124 12.41 -11.97 12.00
C ALA A 124 12.36 -10.69 11.16
N ILE A 125 11.27 -9.91 11.30
CA ILE A 125 11.07 -8.67 10.52
C ILE A 125 11.82 -7.49 11.13
N GLU A 126 11.87 -7.40 12.44
CA GLU A 126 12.62 -6.33 13.12
C GLU A 126 14.13 -6.40 12.83
N LYS A 127 14.64 -7.60 12.51
CA LYS A 127 16.02 -7.83 12.08
C LYS A 127 16.25 -7.49 10.61
N PHE A 128 15.22 -7.33 9.80
CA PHE A 128 15.36 -6.89 8.43
C PHE A 128 15.75 -5.42 8.39
N GLU A 129 17.04 -5.18 8.25
CA GLU A 129 17.64 -3.84 8.17
C GLU A 129 18.18 -3.63 6.77
N GLY A 130 17.40 -2.92 5.96
CA GLY A 130 17.86 -2.50 4.64
C GLY A 130 17.41 -3.41 3.50
N ILE A 131 17.69 -2.93 2.30
CA ILE A 131 17.40 -3.65 1.05
C ILE A 131 18.48 -4.70 0.89
N TYR A 132 18.08 -5.96 0.78
CA TYR A 132 19.01 -7.00 0.39
C TYR A 132 19.38 -6.83 -1.06
N ASP A 133 20.66 -6.57 -1.34
CA ASP A 133 21.18 -6.43 -2.71
C ASP A 133 20.79 -7.64 -3.58
N SER A 134 20.73 -8.83 -2.98
CA SER A 134 20.34 -10.07 -3.67
C SER A 134 18.90 -10.11 -4.21
N VAL A 135 17.98 -9.34 -3.64
CA VAL A 135 16.56 -9.32 -4.07
C VAL A 135 16.13 -7.97 -4.64
N LYS A 136 17.00 -6.97 -4.56
CA LYS A 136 16.74 -5.63 -5.07
C LYS A 136 16.41 -5.62 -6.57
N ASP A 137 17.20 -6.35 -7.36
CA ASP A 137 16.99 -6.45 -8.80
C ASP A 137 15.71 -7.20 -9.14
N LEU A 138 15.26 -8.13 -8.27
CA LEU A 138 14.01 -8.86 -8.42
C LEU A 138 12.80 -8.01 -8.02
N ALA A 139 12.97 -7.08 -7.09
CA ALA A 139 11.92 -6.16 -6.66
C ALA A 139 11.67 -5.02 -7.67
N TYR A 140 12.73 -4.56 -8.33
CA TYR A 140 12.71 -3.39 -9.20
C TYR A 140 11.68 -3.44 -10.34
N PRO A 141 11.39 -4.58 -10.99
CA PRO A 141 10.34 -4.66 -12.01
C PRO A 141 8.93 -4.36 -11.48
N ASN A 142 8.67 -4.62 -10.20
CA ASN A 142 7.36 -4.43 -9.57
C ASN A 142 7.26 -3.08 -8.82
N ARG A 143 7.81 -2.02 -9.42
CA ARG A 143 7.66 -0.67 -8.89
C ARG A 143 6.33 -0.08 -9.31
N ILE A 144 5.74 0.72 -8.43
CA ILE A 144 4.64 1.59 -8.84
C ILE A 144 5.20 2.82 -9.58
N SER A 145 4.44 3.36 -10.53
CA SER A 145 4.87 4.56 -11.28
C SER A 145 4.62 5.84 -10.49
N GLU A 146 3.46 5.96 -9.88
CA GLU A 146 3.02 7.16 -9.17
C GLU A 146 2.05 6.82 -8.02
N TYR A 147 1.87 7.75 -7.12
CA TYR A 147 0.82 7.71 -6.09
C TYR A 147 0.26 9.10 -5.86
N PHE A 148 -0.99 9.16 -5.43
CA PHE A 148 -1.67 10.44 -5.20
C PHE A 148 -2.63 10.34 -4.01
N ARG A 149 -2.80 11.45 -3.29
CA ARG A 149 -3.73 11.55 -2.17
C ARG A 149 -5.16 11.73 -2.65
N VAL A 150 -6.09 11.02 -2.03
CA VAL A 150 -7.53 11.17 -2.22
C VAL A 150 -8.20 11.51 -0.90
N SER A 151 -9.18 12.42 -0.90
CA SER A 151 -9.79 12.96 0.32
C SER A 151 -11.32 13.07 0.28
N SER A 152 -11.94 12.76 -0.85
CA SER A 152 -13.41 12.78 -1.00
C SER A 152 -13.93 11.46 -1.52
N ILE A 153 -15.22 11.20 -1.29
CA ILE A 153 -15.91 10.01 -1.81
C ILE A 153 -15.75 9.91 -3.33
N SER A 154 -15.92 11.01 -4.06
CA SER A 154 -15.77 11.02 -5.52
C SER A 154 -14.34 10.73 -5.97
N GLN A 155 -13.33 11.25 -5.26
CA GLN A 155 -11.93 10.94 -5.55
C GLN A 155 -11.58 9.47 -5.29
N ILE A 156 -12.07 8.87 -4.20
CA ILE A 156 -11.85 7.46 -3.91
C ILE A 156 -12.53 6.59 -4.98
N LYS A 157 -13.79 6.89 -5.35
CA LYS A 157 -14.49 6.18 -6.42
C LYS A 157 -13.77 6.28 -7.76
N ALA A 158 -13.32 7.47 -8.12
CA ALA A 158 -12.55 7.69 -9.35
C ALA A 158 -11.22 6.95 -9.35
N ALA A 159 -10.50 6.95 -8.23
CA ALA A 159 -9.26 6.19 -8.08
C ALA A 159 -9.49 4.69 -8.25
N LEU A 160 -10.52 4.12 -7.60
CA LEU A 160 -10.88 2.71 -7.73
C LEU A 160 -11.19 2.30 -9.17
N MET A 161 -11.95 3.13 -9.91
CA MET A 161 -12.34 2.79 -11.29
C MET A 161 -11.20 2.93 -12.29
N ASN A 162 -10.30 3.89 -12.08
CA ASN A 162 -9.27 4.24 -13.06
C ASN A 162 -7.90 3.65 -12.74
N HIS A 163 -7.61 3.37 -11.47
CA HIS A 163 -6.27 3.05 -11.02
C HIS A 163 -6.19 1.81 -10.12
N GLY A 164 -7.32 1.26 -9.67
CA GLY A 164 -7.32 0.06 -8.81
C GLY A 164 -7.53 0.36 -7.32
N PRO A 165 -7.12 -0.55 -6.43
CA PRO A 165 -7.40 -0.45 -5.00
C PRO A 165 -6.83 0.81 -4.36
N VAL A 166 -7.52 1.32 -3.34
CA VAL A 166 -7.11 2.51 -2.59
C VAL A 166 -6.63 2.09 -1.21
N VAL A 167 -5.39 2.42 -0.88
CA VAL A 167 -4.81 2.22 0.45
C VAL A 167 -5.31 3.33 1.37
N PHE A 168 -5.79 2.99 2.56
CA PHE A 168 -6.34 3.99 3.50
C PHE A 168 -6.02 3.67 4.95
N VAL A 169 -6.04 4.69 5.79
CA VAL A 169 -5.79 4.61 7.22
C VAL A 169 -6.99 5.14 8.00
N ILE A 170 -7.35 4.44 9.05
CA ILE A 170 -8.31 4.88 10.06
C ILE A 170 -7.70 4.82 11.45
N THR A 171 -8.25 5.61 12.37
CA THR A 171 -8.07 5.35 13.79
C THR A 171 -8.92 4.15 14.17
N TRP A 172 -8.29 3.12 14.75
CA TRP A 172 -8.99 1.94 15.24
C TRP A 172 -9.41 2.14 16.68
N TYR A 173 -10.63 1.74 16.98
CA TYR A 173 -11.21 1.78 18.33
C TYR A 173 -11.51 0.35 18.78
N SER A 174 -11.29 0.06 20.07
CA SER A 174 -11.48 -1.30 20.62
C SER A 174 -12.95 -1.75 20.61
N ASP A 175 -13.89 -0.83 20.52
CA ASP A 175 -15.34 -1.08 20.44
C ASP A 175 -15.85 -1.30 19.00
N ILE A 176 -14.97 -1.20 17.97
CA ILE A 176 -15.35 -1.53 16.60
C ILE A 176 -15.64 -3.02 16.50
N LYS A 177 -16.83 -3.33 15.97
CA LYS A 177 -17.28 -4.69 15.69
C LYS A 177 -17.75 -4.77 14.24
N VAL A 178 -17.64 -5.95 13.67
CA VAL A 178 -18.23 -6.29 12.37
C VAL A 178 -19.48 -7.13 12.65
N ASP A 179 -20.62 -6.68 12.15
CA ASP A 179 -21.90 -7.38 12.35
C ASP A 179 -22.03 -8.62 11.43
N SER A 180 -23.14 -9.35 11.57
CA SER A 180 -23.43 -10.54 10.76
C SER A 180 -23.57 -10.24 9.25
N ASN A 181 -23.87 -8.99 8.89
CA ASN A 181 -23.93 -8.52 7.50
C ASN A 181 -22.56 -8.07 6.96
N GLY A 182 -21.53 -8.12 7.80
CA GLY A 182 -20.17 -7.69 7.46
C GLY A 182 -19.98 -6.18 7.57
N VAL A 183 -20.88 -5.43 8.23
CA VAL A 183 -20.77 -3.98 8.36
C VAL A 183 -20.05 -3.63 9.66
N MET A 184 -19.06 -2.75 9.57
CA MET A 184 -18.33 -2.23 10.73
C MET A 184 -19.24 -1.26 11.51
N SER A 185 -19.14 -1.30 12.84
CA SER A 185 -19.85 -0.33 13.68
C SER A 185 -19.33 1.09 13.42
N SER A 186 -20.27 2.05 13.36
CA SER A 186 -19.91 3.48 13.23
C SER A 186 -19.69 4.15 14.60
N LYS A 187 -20.08 3.50 15.70
CA LYS A 187 -19.86 4.01 17.06
C LYS A 187 -18.38 3.94 17.41
N ARG A 188 -17.86 5.04 17.90
CA ARG A 188 -16.45 5.21 18.25
C ARG A 188 -16.40 6.02 19.54
N GLU A 189 -16.05 5.38 20.61
CA GLU A 189 -15.85 6.07 21.88
C GLU A 189 -14.40 6.62 21.92
N LYS A 190 -14.24 7.93 22.15
CA LYS A 190 -12.93 8.60 22.11
C LYS A 190 -11.86 7.96 22.99
N ASN A 191 -12.26 7.29 24.07
CA ASN A 191 -11.34 6.68 25.03
C ASN A 191 -10.93 5.25 24.65
N THR A 192 -11.41 4.70 23.53
CA THR A 192 -11.12 3.34 23.08
C THR A 192 -10.19 3.27 21.89
N ALA A 193 -9.60 4.41 21.48
CA ALA A 193 -8.63 4.45 20.37
C ALA A 193 -7.39 3.59 20.71
N SER A 194 -7.15 2.59 19.87
CA SER A 194 -6.10 1.59 20.08
C SER A 194 -4.86 1.86 19.22
N GLY A 195 -5.02 2.57 18.09
CA GLY A 195 -3.95 2.89 17.16
C GLY A 195 -4.47 3.24 15.78
N ALA A 196 -3.57 3.49 14.84
CA ALA A 196 -3.93 3.68 13.44
C ALA A 196 -3.71 2.39 12.66
N HIS A 197 -4.65 2.06 11.78
CA HIS A 197 -4.66 0.83 11.00
C HIS A 197 -4.82 1.12 9.51
N CYS A 198 -4.01 0.44 8.71
CA CYS A 198 -4.00 0.55 7.26
C CYS A 198 -4.68 -0.67 6.64
N MET A 199 -5.57 -0.43 5.69
CA MET A 199 -6.33 -1.42 4.95
C MET A 199 -6.49 -1.00 3.49
N VAL A 200 -7.20 -1.80 2.70
CA VAL A 200 -7.44 -1.55 1.28
C VAL A 200 -8.95 -1.41 1.02
N ILE A 201 -9.34 -0.32 0.33
CA ILE A 201 -10.67 -0.21 -0.28
C ILE A 201 -10.58 -0.84 -1.68
N TYR A 202 -11.47 -1.80 -1.97
CA TYR A 202 -11.53 -2.46 -3.26
C TYR A 202 -12.89 -2.32 -3.96
N GLY A 203 -13.83 -1.56 -3.36
CA GLY A 203 -15.14 -1.34 -3.95
C GLY A 203 -16.06 -0.54 -3.05
N TRP A 204 -17.32 -0.48 -3.44
CA TRP A 204 -18.39 0.15 -2.67
C TRP A 204 -19.77 -0.42 -3.02
N ASP A 205 -20.72 -0.21 -2.13
CA ASP A 205 -22.16 -0.36 -2.37
C ASP A 205 -22.93 0.73 -1.61
N SER A 206 -24.27 0.62 -1.50
CA SER A 206 -25.12 1.59 -0.79
C SER A 206 -24.80 1.73 0.69
N ARG A 207 -24.16 0.74 1.32
CA ARG A 207 -23.83 0.71 2.76
C ARG A 207 -22.50 1.38 3.07
N GLY A 208 -21.54 1.41 2.11
CA GLY A 208 -20.22 1.95 2.37
C GLY A 208 -19.15 1.37 1.45
N TRP A 209 -17.90 1.50 1.91
CA TRP A 209 -16.72 0.98 1.24
C TRP A 209 -16.54 -0.52 1.51
N LYS A 210 -16.29 -1.29 0.48
CA LYS A 210 -15.83 -2.68 0.61
C LYS A 210 -14.35 -2.66 0.90
N ILE A 211 -13.96 -3.19 2.06
CA ILE A 211 -12.57 -3.17 2.52
C ILE A 211 -12.01 -4.57 2.72
N GLN A 212 -10.71 -4.71 2.46
CA GLN A 212 -9.92 -5.90 2.76
C GLN A 212 -8.94 -5.58 3.88
N ASN A 213 -8.88 -6.48 4.88
CA ASN A 213 -8.03 -6.36 6.05
C ASN A 213 -6.96 -7.45 6.07
N SER A 214 -5.85 -7.18 6.74
CA SER A 214 -4.72 -8.09 6.90
C SER A 214 -4.71 -8.86 8.22
N TRP A 215 -5.87 -9.27 8.72
CA TRP A 215 -6.00 -10.07 9.96
C TRP A 215 -6.51 -11.49 9.71
N GLY A 216 -6.28 -12.00 8.51
CA GLY A 216 -6.67 -13.35 8.12
C GLY A 216 -8.16 -13.51 7.84
N ILE A 217 -8.51 -14.70 7.35
CA ILE A 217 -9.89 -15.02 6.95
C ILE A 217 -10.87 -15.16 8.12
N GLY A 218 -10.36 -15.26 9.36
CA GLY A 218 -11.17 -15.31 10.58
C GLY A 218 -11.76 -13.96 10.99
N TRP A 219 -11.23 -12.85 10.46
CA TRP A 219 -11.73 -11.52 10.76
C TRP A 219 -12.87 -11.13 9.81
N GLY A 220 -13.90 -10.46 10.37
CA GLY A 220 -15.00 -9.91 9.59
C GLY A 220 -15.72 -10.99 8.75
N LYS A 221 -16.00 -10.68 7.51
CA LYS A 221 -16.61 -11.61 6.56
C LYS A 221 -15.54 -12.22 5.66
N LYS A 222 -14.83 -13.22 6.18
CA LYS A 222 -13.70 -13.88 5.49
C LYS A 222 -12.56 -12.92 5.13
N GLY A 223 -12.17 -12.06 6.07
CA GLY A 223 -11.09 -11.09 5.90
C GLY A 223 -11.52 -9.73 5.34
N THR A 224 -12.81 -9.54 5.06
CA THR A 224 -13.38 -8.31 4.50
C THR A 224 -14.47 -7.72 5.39
N ALA A 225 -14.82 -6.47 5.15
CA ALA A 225 -15.95 -5.79 5.78
C ALA A 225 -16.48 -4.64 4.90
N ILE A 226 -17.59 -4.07 5.33
CA ILE A 226 -18.12 -2.79 4.83
C ILE A 226 -17.78 -1.71 5.85
N LEU A 227 -17.04 -0.71 5.43
CA LEU A 227 -16.77 0.50 6.19
C LEU A 227 -17.83 1.55 5.83
N PRO A 228 -18.72 1.96 6.77
CA PRO A 228 -19.74 2.96 6.49
C PRO A 228 -19.13 4.28 5.99
N TYR A 229 -19.84 5.01 5.13
CA TYR A 229 -19.33 6.26 4.54
C TYR A 229 -19.11 7.39 5.57
N ASP A 230 -19.77 7.33 6.69
CA ASP A 230 -19.62 8.27 7.82
C ASP A 230 -18.42 7.94 8.73
N PHE A 231 -17.74 6.82 8.47
CA PHE A 231 -16.55 6.48 9.23
C PHE A 231 -15.38 7.36 8.76
N PRO A 232 -14.68 8.09 9.67
CA PRO A 232 -13.59 8.97 9.28
C PRO A 232 -12.39 8.18 8.73
N ILE A 233 -11.95 8.59 7.57
CA ILE A 233 -10.68 8.15 6.98
C ILE A 233 -9.64 9.22 7.28
N ASN A 234 -8.55 8.85 7.94
CA ASN A 234 -7.47 9.77 8.31
C ASN A 234 -6.65 10.18 7.07
N GLU A 235 -6.30 9.20 6.23
CA GLU A 235 -5.66 9.41 4.94
C GLU A 235 -5.99 8.29 3.96
N ALA A 236 -5.97 8.59 2.66
CA ALA A 236 -6.16 7.60 1.62
C ALA A 236 -5.32 7.94 0.38
N TRP A 237 -4.85 6.88 -0.33
CA TRP A 237 -3.92 6.99 -1.43
C TRP A 237 -4.34 6.08 -2.58
N GLY A 238 -4.42 6.66 -3.77
CA GLY A 238 -4.47 5.93 -5.02
C GLY A 238 -3.06 5.67 -5.53
N ILE A 239 -2.89 4.55 -6.23
CA ILE A 239 -1.63 4.09 -6.78
C ILE A 239 -1.80 3.95 -8.28
N VAL A 240 -0.83 4.44 -9.04
CA VAL A 240 -0.75 4.24 -10.48
C VAL A 240 0.38 3.25 -10.75
N ASP A 241 0.02 2.16 -11.39
CA ASP A 241 0.98 1.18 -11.87
C ASP A 241 0.75 0.98 -13.37
N ASN A 242 1.41 1.81 -14.15
CA ASN A 242 1.37 1.77 -15.62
C ASN A 242 2.66 1.18 -16.21
N ILE A 243 3.44 0.47 -15.39
CA ILE A 243 4.66 -0.18 -15.91
C ILE A 243 4.25 -1.41 -16.73
N VAL A 244 3.57 -1.18 -17.84
CA VAL A 244 3.46 -2.14 -18.92
C VAL A 244 4.82 -2.13 -19.63
N GLY A 245 5.83 -2.69 -18.98
CA GLY A 245 7.15 -2.85 -19.56
C GLY A 245 7.28 -4.24 -20.12
N ASN A 246 7.44 -4.36 -21.44
CA ASN A 246 8.21 -5.48 -21.97
C ASN A 246 9.53 -5.53 -21.20
N ASP A 247 9.88 -6.65 -20.62
CA ASP A 247 11.13 -6.96 -19.89
C ASP A 247 12.42 -6.48 -20.59
N GLN A 248 12.33 -6.17 -21.89
CA GLN A 248 13.42 -5.66 -22.72
C GLN A 248 13.71 -4.17 -22.50
N ASP A 249 12.73 -3.36 -22.09
CA ASP A 249 12.92 -1.92 -21.87
C ASP A 249 13.43 -1.59 -20.45
N LEU A 250 13.17 -2.46 -19.49
CA LEU A 250 13.65 -2.32 -18.11
C LEU A 250 15.15 -2.66 -17.96
N LYS A 251 15.72 -3.40 -18.90
CA LYS A 251 17.17 -3.70 -18.95
C LYS A 251 18.01 -2.64 -19.66
N LYS A 252 17.38 -1.61 -20.23
CA LYS A 252 18.11 -0.49 -20.82
C LYS A 252 18.40 0.57 -19.76
N PRO A 253 19.64 0.77 -19.34
CA PRO A 253 19.98 1.89 -18.47
C PRO A 253 19.60 3.18 -19.19
N PHE A 254 18.66 3.94 -18.63
CA PHE A 254 18.34 5.35 -18.93
C PHE A 254 18.63 5.82 -20.39
N ASN A 255 18.02 5.21 -21.39
CA ASN A 255 18.19 5.64 -22.78
C ASN A 255 17.04 6.53 -23.29
N THR A 256 16.34 7.20 -22.39
CA THR A 256 15.44 8.30 -22.76
C THR A 256 16.24 9.56 -23.03
N ALA A 257 15.74 10.45 -23.89
CA ALA A 257 16.39 11.73 -24.19
C ALA A 257 16.77 12.52 -22.92
N ILE A 258 15.96 12.40 -21.84
CA ILE A 258 16.23 13.00 -20.53
C ILE A 258 17.39 12.30 -19.83
N GLY A 259 17.48 10.98 -19.84
CA GLY A 259 18.60 10.23 -19.27
C GLY A 259 19.92 10.53 -19.96
N GLN A 260 19.92 10.73 -21.28
CA GLN A 260 21.11 11.16 -22.03
C GLN A 260 21.53 12.59 -21.69
N VAL A 261 20.57 13.49 -21.46
CA VAL A 261 20.84 14.87 -20.99
C VAL A 261 21.43 14.86 -19.58
N ILE A 262 20.85 14.10 -18.68
CA ILE A 262 21.35 13.98 -17.30
C ILE A 262 22.77 13.37 -17.29
N ALA A 263 23.01 12.31 -18.05
CA ALA A 263 24.35 11.70 -18.17
C ALA A 263 25.37 12.67 -18.75
N LYS A 264 25.00 13.50 -19.73
CA LYS A 264 25.87 14.55 -20.28
C LYS A 264 26.16 15.65 -19.26
N VAL A 265 25.18 16.07 -18.48
CA VAL A 265 25.35 17.07 -17.42
C VAL A 265 26.27 16.54 -16.31
N ILE A 266 26.07 15.30 -15.86
CA ILE A 266 26.91 14.64 -14.84
C ILE A 266 28.35 14.52 -15.35
N ASN A 267 28.57 14.07 -16.59
CA ASN A 267 29.90 13.98 -17.17
C ASN A 267 30.57 15.35 -17.35
N CYS A 268 29.80 16.40 -17.67
CA CYS A 268 30.31 17.76 -17.73
C CYS A 268 30.78 18.25 -16.35
N ILE A 269 30.01 17.97 -15.31
CA ILE A 269 30.35 18.31 -13.92
C ILE A 269 31.60 17.54 -13.46
N ILE A 270 31.68 16.24 -13.72
CA ILE A 270 32.85 15.41 -13.36
C ILE A 270 34.12 15.93 -14.07
N ASN A 271 34.02 16.34 -15.34
CA ASN A 271 35.17 16.87 -16.10
C ASN A 271 35.59 18.26 -15.61
N LEU A 272 34.69 19.06 -15.03
CA LEU A 272 35.03 20.35 -14.41
C LEU A 272 35.86 20.16 -13.13
N PHE A 273 35.60 19.09 -12.37
CA PHE A 273 36.37 18.77 -11.15
C PHE A 273 37.67 18.02 -11.38
N LYS A 274 37.89 17.42 -12.59
CA LYS A 274 39.14 16.78 -12.94
C LYS A 274 40.19 17.72 -13.55
N LYS A 275 39.84 18.97 -13.79
CA LYS A 275 40.72 20.00 -14.35
C LYS A 275 41.25 20.98 -13.30
N LYS A 276 41.18 20.66 -12.03
CA LYS A 276 41.83 21.39 -10.93
C LYS A 276 42.86 20.42 -10.24
#